data_453a485ff8a0b25e13e4cfe1e76cb045
#
_entry.id   453a485ff8a0b25e13e4cfe1e76cb045
#
_cell.length_a   1.000
_cell.length_b   1.000
_cell.length_c   1.000
_cell.angle_alpha   90.00
_cell.angle_beta   90.00
_cell.angle_gamma   90.00
#
_symmetry.space_group_name_H-M   'P 1'
#
loop_
_entity.id
_entity.type
_entity.pdbx_description
1 polymer ?
#
loop_
_entity_poly.entity_id
_entity_poly.type
_entity_poly.pdbx_seq_one_letter_code
_entity_poly.pdbx_strand_id
1 'polypeptide(L)'
;MTRTLTLDAPVLMVPGLFPPALCAALIERYDAEGGEASGFMVNQAGRTVARHDPAHKVRRDHVLRDPALVGEVRQRIIDRVVPAIRQAYAFEVTRKERYLVACYRADEGGHFRAHRDNTTTGTAHRRFAVSVNLNDDFEGGGLSFPEFSERRFRPEAGSGLIFSCSLLHQADRVTAGRRYVYLPFLYDEAAADLRQRNLAQEALA
;
A
#
# COMPACT_ATOMS: atom_id res chain seq x y z
N MET A 1 -23.06 -11.47 31.38
CA MET A 1 -22.30 -10.39 30.69
C MET A 1 -21.39 -11.03 29.66
N THR A 2 -21.69 -10.84 28.38
CA THR A 2 -20.88 -11.35 27.28
C THR A 2 -19.58 -10.51 27.21
N ARG A 3 -18.43 -11.13 27.45
CA ARG A 3 -17.14 -10.44 27.28
C ARG A 3 -16.92 -10.24 25.76
N THR A 4 -16.95 -9.01 25.31
CA THR A 4 -16.56 -8.67 23.94
C THR A 4 -15.05 -8.82 23.82
N LEU A 5 -14.58 -9.72 22.93
CA LEU A 5 -13.18 -9.82 22.60
C LEU A 5 -12.81 -8.67 21.66
N THR A 6 -11.98 -7.76 22.09
CA THR A 6 -11.41 -6.71 21.24
C THR A 6 -10.05 -7.20 20.72
N LEU A 7 -9.92 -7.31 19.41
CA LEU A 7 -8.66 -7.67 18.75
C LEU A 7 -8.09 -6.43 18.06
N ASP A 8 -6.80 -6.19 18.24
CA ASP A 8 -6.09 -5.23 17.40
C ASP A 8 -5.88 -5.83 15.99
N ALA A 9 -5.86 -4.96 14.98
CA ALA A 9 -5.56 -5.38 13.61
C ALA A 9 -4.20 -6.10 13.55
N PRO A 10 -4.11 -7.27 12.89
CA PRO A 10 -2.86 -8.02 12.76
C PRO A 10 -1.93 -7.36 11.75
N VAL A 11 -1.25 -6.31 12.19
CA VAL A 11 -0.31 -5.51 11.41
C VAL A 11 1.10 -5.63 11.98
N LEU A 12 2.11 -5.61 11.11
CA LEU A 12 3.52 -5.51 11.50
C LEU A 12 3.99 -4.08 11.28
N MET A 13 4.70 -3.54 12.25
CA MET A 13 5.40 -2.27 12.12
C MET A 13 6.90 -2.54 12.03
N VAL A 14 7.54 -2.06 10.97
CA VAL A 14 8.98 -2.15 10.75
C VAL A 14 9.56 -0.74 10.84
N PRO A 15 10.16 -0.38 11.99
CA PRO A 15 10.74 0.95 12.17
C PRO A 15 12.01 1.11 11.33
N GLY A 16 12.25 2.33 10.82
CA GLY A 16 13.47 2.67 10.09
C GLY A 16 13.74 1.77 8.88
N LEU A 17 12.69 1.37 8.16
CA LEU A 17 12.81 0.52 6.97
C LEU A 17 13.58 1.23 5.86
N PHE A 18 13.27 2.52 5.63
CA PHE A 18 14.00 3.38 4.71
C PHE A 18 14.79 4.44 5.49
N PRO A 19 16.08 4.64 5.19
CA PRO A 19 16.85 5.72 5.80
C PRO A 19 16.38 7.10 5.30
N PRO A 20 16.61 8.18 6.06
CA PRO A 20 16.18 9.52 5.69
C PRO A 20 16.60 9.95 4.28
N ALA A 21 17.84 9.62 3.86
CA ALA A 21 18.33 9.94 2.53
C ALA A 21 17.52 9.29 1.40
N LEU A 22 17.09 8.02 1.58
CA LEU A 22 16.24 7.35 0.60
C LEU A 22 14.83 7.96 0.57
N CYS A 23 14.27 8.29 1.73
CA CYS A 23 12.98 8.98 1.80
C CYS A 23 13.01 10.31 1.05
N ALA A 24 14.04 11.14 1.29
CA ALA A 24 14.23 12.42 0.61
C ALA A 24 14.36 12.24 -0.92
N ALA A 25 15.19 11.30 -1.37
CA ALA A 25 15.37 11.04 -2.80
C ALA A 25 14.10 10.59 -3.50
N LEU A 26 13.25 9.78 -2.83
CA LEU A 26 11.95 9.36 -3.36
C LEU A 26 10.95 10.51 -3.46
N ILE A 27 10.94 11.42 -2.47
CA ILE A 27 10.10 12.63 -2.48
C ILE A 27 10.58 13.59 -3.57
N GLU A 28 11.89 13.87 -3.66
CA GLU A 28 12.47 14.71 -4.70
C GLU A 28 12.13 14.20 -6.10
N ARG A 29 12.21 12.89 -6.32
CA ARG A 29 11.83 12.29 -7.60
C ARG A 29 10.35 12.49 -7.90
N TYR A 30 9.48 12.28 -6.91
CA TYR A 30 8.06 12.54 -7.06
C TYR A 30 7.78 14.02 -7.37
N ASP A 31 8.40 14.94 -6.67
CA ASP A 31 8.17 16.38 -6.85
C ASP A 31 8.72 16.89 -8.20
N ALA A 32 9.82 16.31 -8.70
CA ALA A 32 10.39 16.63 -10.01
C ALA A 32 9.54 16.12 -11.19
N GLU A 33 9.00 14.92 -11.09
CA GLU A 33 8.28 14.26 -12.20
C GLU A 33 6.76 14.34 -12.08
N GLY A 34 6.26 14.66 -10.87
CA GLY A 34 4.85 14.72 -10.55
C GLY A 34 4.19 13.36 -10.39
N GLY A 35 2.93 13.37 -9.99
CA GLY A 35 2.08 12.19 -9.87
C GLY A 35 0.78 12.35 -10.63
N GLU A 36 0.26 11.26 -11.18
CA GLU A 36 -1.02 11.20 -11.88
C GLU A 36 -2.15 10.82 -10.92
N ALA A 37 -3.37 11.30 -11.20
CA ALA A 37 -4.54 10.93 -10.41
C ALA A 37 -4.76 9.40 -10.45
N SER A 38 -4.87 8.80 -9.27
CA SER A 38 -4.90 7.35 -9.12
C SER A 38 -6.33 6.86 -8.90
N GLY A 39 -6.79 5.95 -9.77
CA GLY A 39 -8.03 5.19 -9.58
C GLY A 39 -7.89 4.03 -8.59
N PHE A 40 -8.97 3.30 -8.39
CA PHE A 40 -9.01 2.04 -7.64
C PHE A 40 -9.65 0.94 -8.49
N MET A 41 -9.30 -0.31 -8.18
CA MET A 41 -9.74 -1.45 -8.98
C MET A 41 -11.13 -1.90 -8.54
N VAL A 42 -12.02 -2.11 -9.51
CA VAL A 42 -13.37 -2.67 -9.32
C VAL A 42 -13.59 -3.81 -10.29
N ASN A 43 -14.47 -4.75 -9.93
CA ASN A 43 -14.94 -5.75 -10.87
C ASN A 43 -16.12 -5.15 -11.66
N GLN A 44 -16.01 -5.15 -12.98
CA GLN A 44 -17.08 -4.76 -13.89
C GLN A 44 -17.25 -5.85 -14.93
N ALA A 45 -18.38 -6.54 -14.90
CA ALA A 45 -18.70 -7.65 -15.82
C ALA A 45 -17.60 -8.72 -15.90
N GLY A 46 -17.02 -9.11 -14.75
CA GLY A 46 -15.97 -10.13 -14.69
C GLY A 46 -14.55 -9.63 -14.95
N ARG A 47 -14.37 -8.37 -15.37
CA ARG A 47 -13.07 -7.74 -15.62
C ARG A 47 -12.68 -6.77 -14.52
N THR A 48 -11.39 -6.70 -14.24
CA THR A 48 -10.81 -5.68 -13.35
C THR A 48 -10.58 -4.39 -14.11
N VAL A 49 -11.28 -3.32 -13.73
CA VAL A 49 -11.14 -1.99 -14.33
C VAL A 49 -10.75 -0.95 -13.29
N ALA A 50 -10.00 0.06 -13.72
CA ALA A 50 -9.70 1.22 -12.90
C ALA A 50 -10.90 2.18 -12.89
N ARG A 51 -11.38 2.54 -11.71
CA ARG A 51 -12.45 3.53 -11.51
C ARG A 51 -11.88 4.76 -10.82
N HIS A 52 -12.27 5.93 -11.29
CA HIS A 52 -11.97 7.20 -10.66
C HIS A 52 -13.24 7.74 -10.00
N ASP A 53 -13.21 7.91 -8.69
CA ASP A 53 -14.29 8.48 -7.88
C ASP A 53 -13.65 9.27 -6.72
N PRO A 54 -13.63 10.61 -6.81
CA PRO A 54 -13.03 11.45 -5.75
C PRO A 54 -13.74 11.35 -4.40
N ALA A 55 -15.00 10.87 -4.35
CA ALA A 55 -15.66 10.60 -3.09
C ALA A 55 -15.10 9.35 -2.39
N HIS A 56 -14.44 8.44 -3.13
CA HIS A 56 -13.86 7.20 -2.62
C HIS A 56 -12.34 7.30 -2.44
N LYS A 57 -11.63 7.90 -3.41
CA LYS A 57 -10.17 8.01 -3.39
C LYS A 57 -9.68 9.30 -4.03
N VAL A 58 -8.87 10.04 -3.29
CA VAL A 58 -8.09 11.17 -3.80
C VAL A 58 -6.62 10.93 -3.46
N ARG A 59 -5.83 10.58 -4.47
CA ARG A 59 -4.41 10.27 -4.37
C ARG A 59 -3.74 10.46 -5.73
N ARG A 60 -2.49 10.89 -5.74
CA ARG A 60 -1.65 10.93 -6.94
C ARG A 60 -0.53 9.91 -6.81
N ASP A 61 -0.27 9.17 -7.87
CA ASP A 61 0.71 8.09 -7.92
C ASP A 61 1.79 8.40 -8.96
N HIS A 62 3.06 8.23 -8.55
CA HIS A 62 4.24 8.29 -9.41
C HIS A 62 4.88 6.92 -9.50
N VAL A 63 5.06 6.40 -10.73
CA VAL A 63 5.75 5.13 -10.96
C VAL A 63 7.25 5.37 -10.98
N LEU A 64 7.94 4.82 -10.00
CA LEU A 64 9.39 4.91 -9.89
C LEU A 64 10.06 4.08 -10.99
N ARG A 65 10.85 4.75 -11.84
CA ARG A 65 11.58 4.12 -12.96
C ARG A 65 13.09 4.20 -12.84
N ASP A 66 13.59 5.05 -11.94
CA ASP A 66 15.04 5.19 -11.69
C ASP A 66 15.62 3.86 -11.18
N PRO A 67 16.57 3.23 -11.92
CA PRO A 67 17.08 1.90 -11.57
C PRO A 67 17.80 1.85 -10.23
N ALA A 68 18.48 2.93 -9.82
CA ALA A 68 19.20 2.99 -8.56
C ALA A 68 18.20 3.02 -7.38
N LEU A 69 17.20 3.91 -7.42
CA LEU A 69 16.16 3.97 -6.42
C LEU A 69 15.32 2.68 -6.37
N VAL A 70 14.97 2.11 -7.53
CA VAL A 70 14.28 0.81 -7.62
C VAL A 70 15.11 -0.29 -6.97
N GLY A 71 16.42 -0.33 -7.22
CA GLY A 71 17.36 -1.28 -6.62
C GLY A 71 17.41 -1.13 -5.10
N GLU A 72 17.54 0.09 -4.59
CA GLU A 72 17.65 0.35 -3.16
C GLU A 72 16.35 0.00 -2.42
N VAL A 73 15.19 0.46 -2.88
CA VAL A 73 13.91 0.11 -2.24
C VAL A 73 13.64 -1.39 -2.29
N ARG A 74 14.03 -2.07 -3.37
CA ARG A 74 13.91 -3.53 -3.49
C ARG A 74 14.77 -4.23 -2.44
N GLN A 75 16.02 -3.83 -2.28
CA GLN A 75 16.92 -4.43 -1.30
C GLN A 75 16.40 -4.26 0.12
N ARG A 76 15.90 -3.07 0.49
CA ARG A 76 15.32 -2.82 1.80
C ARG A 76 14.11 -3.72 2.09
N ILE A 77 13.24 -3.95 1.09
CA ILE A 77 12.11 -4.88 1.23
C ILE A 77 12.61 -6.31 1.45
N ILE A 78 13.61 -6.76 0.68
CA ILE A 78 14.17 -8.11 0.81
C ILE A 78 14.81 -8.30 2.20
N ASP A 79 15.59 -7.34 2.67
CA ASP A 79 16.37 -7.48 3.89
C ASP A 79 15.53 -7.35 5.17
N ARG A 80 14.43 -6.58 5.13
CA ARG A 80 13.71 -6.21 6.34
C ARG A 80 12.24 -6.68 6.36
N VAL A 81 11.54 -6.60 5.24
CA VAL A 81 10.10 -6.93 5.17
C VAL A 81 9.88 -8.43 4.96
N VAL A 82 10.61 -9.04 4.04
CA VAL A 82 10.47 -10.49 3.76
C VAL A 82 10.74 -11.35 4.99
N PRO A 83 11.83 -11.15 5.76
CA PRO A 83 12.06 -11.89 7.00
C PRO A 83 10.98 -11.64 8.07
N ALA A 84 10.50 -10.41 8.19
CA ALA A 84 9.44 -10.08 9.16
C ALA A 84 8.12 -10.80 8.83
N ILE A 85 7.74 -10.86 7.55
CA ILE A 85 6.56 -11.62 7.10
C ILE A 85 6.75 -13.13 7.35
N ARG A 86 7.92 -13.67 7.02
CA ARG A 86 8.24 -15.09 7.27
C ARG A 86 8.11 -15.42 8.76
N GLN A 87 8.68 -14.59 9.62
CA GLN A 87 8.65 -14.81 11.08
C GLN A 87 7.23 -14.72 11.65
N ALA A 88 6.43 -13.73 11.21
CA ALA A 88 5.11 -13.48 11.81
C ALA A 88 4.00 -14.37 11.23
N TYR A 89 4.11 -14.74 9.96
CA TYR A 89 3.02 -15.42 9.23
C TYR A 89 3.41 -16.78 8.63
N ALA A 90 4.66 -17.23 8.81
CA ALA A 90 5.20 -18.44 8.15
C ALA A 90 4.98 -18.42 6.63
N PHE A 91 5.09 -17.22 6.00
CA PHE A 91 4.78 -17.01 4.59
C PHE A 91 6.04 -16.61 3.81
N GLU A 92 6.26 -17.29 2.67
CA GLU A 92 7.41 -17.06 1.78
C GLU A 92 7.04 -16.06 0.67
N VAL A 93 7.53 -14.83 0.80
CA VAL A 93 7.40 -13.82 -0.25
C VAL A 93 8.46 -14.07 -1.32
N THR A 94 8.04 -14.30 -2.56
CA THR A 94 8.93 -14.48 -3.72
C THR A 94 8.72 -13.43 -4.80
N ARG A 95 7.62 -12.71 -4.76
CA ARG A 95 7.20 -11.73 -5.78
C ARG A 95 6.78 -10.41 -5.16
N LYS A 96 6.99 -9.36 -5.93
CA LYS A 96 6.60 -7.99 -5.62
C LYS A 96 6.02 -7.32 -6.86
N GLU A 97 4.97 -6.53 -6.69
CA GLU A 97 4.49 -5.62 -7.71
C GLU A 97 4.47 -4.18 -7.21
N ARG A 98 4.51 -3.25 -8.13
CA ARG A 98 4.55 -1.81 -7.96
C ARG A 98 5.86 -1.29 -7.35
N TYR A 99 6.44 -0.35 -8.08
CA TYR A 99 7.43 0.61 -7.59
C TYR A 99 6.75 1.97 -7.67
N LEU A 100 6.07 2.36 -6.60
CA LEU A 100 5.12 3.46 -6.64
C LEU A 100 5.27 4.34 -5.40
N VAL A 101 5.53 5.63 -5.63
CA VAL A 101 5.41 6.68 -4.62
C VAL A 101 4.05 7.34 -4.80
N ALA A 102 3.26 7.36 -3.75
CA ALA A 102 1.95 7.99 -3.74
C ALA A 102 1.97 9.24 -2.85
N CYS A 103 1.16 10.23 -3.21
CA CYS A 103 0.98 11.43 -2.43
C CYS A 103 -0.51 11.69 -2.16
N TYR A 104 -0.84 11.89 -0.88
CA TYR A 104 -2.12 12.38 -0.42
C TYR A 104 -1.94 13.83 0.01
N ARG A 105 -2.64 14.75 -0.61
CA ARG A 105 -2.53 16.19 -0.38
C ARG A 105 -3.72 16.71 0.39
N ALA A 106 -3.49 17.54 1.41
CA ALA A 106 -4.56 18.15 2.20
C ALA A 106 -5.45 19.09 1.37
N ASP A 107 -4.83 19.91 0.49
CA ASP A 107 -5.51 20.86 -0.39
C ASP A 107 -6.42 20.19 -1.44
N GLU A 108 -6.17 18.91 -1.77
CA GLU A 108 -7.04 18.09 -2.63
C GLU A 108 -8.01 17.21 -1.82
N GLY A 109 -7.88 17.19 -0.50
CA GLY A 109 -8.63 16.32 0.39
C GLY A 109 -8.20 14.85 0.32
N GLY A 110 -6.89 14.61 0.19
CA GLY A 110 -6.26 13.31 0.01
C GLY A 110 -6.74 12.25 1.01
N HIS A 111 -7.29 11.16 0.50
CA HIS A 111 -7.79 10.02 1.29
C HIS A 111 -8.00 8.78 0.43
N PHE A 112 -8.24 7.64 1.06
CA PHE A 112 -8.76 6.45 0.40
C PHE A 112 -9.70 5.72 1.38
N ARG A 113 -10.98 5.65 1.05
CA ARG A 113 -12.01 5.02 1.89
C ARG A 113 -11.76 3.53 2.10
N ALA A 114 -12.46 2.96 3.04
CA ALA A 114 -12.34 1.55 3.41
C ALA A 114 -12.48 0.62 2.20
N HIS A 115 -11.47 -0.22 2.00
CA HIS A 115 -11.36 -1.16 0.89
C HIS A 115 -10.46 -2.34 1.28
N ARG A 116 -10.46 -3.36 0.43
CA ARG A 116 -9.51 -4.47 0.44
C ARG A 116 -8.74 -4.45 -0.87
N ASP A 117 -7.49 -4.85 -0.86
CA ASP A 117 -6.61 -4.72 -2.02
C ASP A 117 -6.70 -5.88 -3.03
N ASN A 118 -7.40 -6.97 -2.68
CA ASN A 118 -7.42 -8.24 -3.42
C ASN A 118 -8.81 -8.73 -3.83
N THR A 119 -9.77 -7.82 -4.01
CA THR A 119 -11.19 -8.17 -4.23
C THR A 119 -11.60 -8.33 -5.69
N THR A 120 -10.73 -8.05 -6.65
CA THR A 120 -11.01 -8.21 -8.08
C THR A 120 -10.16 -9.33 -8.66
N THR A 121 -10.56 -9.88 -9.81
CA THR A 121 -9.82 -10.93 -10.53
C THR A 121 -8.35 -10.52 -10.75
N GLY A 122 -8.11 -9.32 -11.27
CA GLY A 122 -6.76 -8.80 -11.54
C GLY A 122 -5.94 -8.45 -10.28
N THR A 123 -6.55 -8.42 -9.09
CA THR A 123 -5.86 -8.12 -7.83
C THR A 123 -5.83 -9.29 -6.84
N ALA A 124 -6.53 -10.40 -7.12
CA ALA A 124 -6.71 -11.54 -6.22
C ALA A 124 -5.39 -12.21 -5.77
N HIS A 125 -4.31 -12.00 -6.50
CA HIS A 125 -2.97 -12.52 -6.20
C HIS A 125 -2.26 -11.78 -5.06
N ARG A 126 -2.69 -10.55 -4.68
CA ARG A 126 -2.03 -9.76 -3.63
C ARG A 126 -2.22 -10.40 -2.26
N ARG A 127 -1.13 -10.58 -1.52
CA ARG A 127 -1.14 -11.19 -0.18
C ARG A 127 -0.89 -10.16 0.91
N PHE A 128 0.18 -9.38 0.78
CA PHE A 128 0.53 -8.35 1.74
C PHE A 128 0.68 -6.99 1.07
N ALA A 129 0.11 -5.97 1.69
CA ALA A 129 0.37 -4.58 1.40
C ALA A 129 1.45 -4.05 2.35
N VAL A 130 2.31 -3.20 1.81
CA VAL A 130 3.30 -2.45 2.59
C VAL A 130 3.03 -0.96 2.39
N SER A 131 3.02 -0.19 3.47
CA SER A 131 2.87 1.26 3.45
C SER A 131 4.03 1.88 4.20
N VAL A 132 4.99 2.46 3.49
CA VAL A 132 6.15 3.13 4.09
C VAL A 132 5.95 4.64 4.01
N ASN A 133 5.77 5.31 5.15
CA ASN A 133 5.74 6.76 5.16
C ASN A 133 7.11 7.32 4.79
N LEU A 134 7.18 8.25 3.84
CA LEU A 134 8.43 8.89 3.44
C LEU A 134 8.68 10.20 4.20
N ASN A 135 7.64 10.78 4.80
CA ASN A 135 7.68 11.96 5.65
C ASN A 135 6.71 11.81 6.82
N ASP A 136 6.74 12.74 7.75
CA ASP A 136 5.83 12.82 8.92
C ASP A 136 5.36 14.24 9.24
N ASP A 137 5.71 15.23 8.40
CA ASP A 137 5.33 16.65 8.47
C ASP A 137 3.94 16.94 7.86
N PHE A 138 2.98 16.05 8.12
CA PHE A 138 1.58 16.18 7.70
C PHE A 138 0.65 15.89 8.89
N GLU A 139 -0.63 16.27 8.79
CA GLU A 139 -1.66 15.93 9.77
C GLU A 139 -2.75 15.04 9.15
N GLY A 140 -3.41 14.24 9.99
CA GLY A 140 -4.35 13.22 9.53
C GLY A 140 -3.64 12.07 8.83
N GLY A 141 -4.25 11.51 7.77
CA GLY A 141 -3.63 10.55 6.86
C GLY A 141 -3.23 9.20 7.47
N GLY A 142 -3.67 8.87 8.68
CA GLY A 142 -3.38 7.58 9.31
C GLY A 142 -4.04 6.42 8.58
N LEU A 143 -3.49 5.21 8.74
CA LEU A 143 -4.15 3.98 8.33
C LEU A 143 -5.01 3.46 9.48
N SER A 144 -6.25 3.07 9.18
CA SER A 144 -7.18 2.44 10.12
C SER A 144 -7.78 1.17 9.55
N PHE A 145 -8.20 0.28 10.45
CA PHE A 145 -8.75 -1.05 10.14
C PHE A 145 -10.13 -1.16 10.83
N PRO A 146 -11.21 -0.69 10.18
CA PRO A 146 -12.51 -0.49 10.83
C PRO A 146 -13.17 -1.74 11.42
N GLU A 147 -12.79 -2.94 10.93
CA GLU A 147 -13.30 -4.21 11.46
C GLU A 147 -12.67 -4.62 12.79
N PHE A 148 -11.60 -3.94 13.23
CA PHE A 148 -10.85 -4.29 14.45
C PHE A 148 -11.03 -3.25 15.54
N SER A 149 -10.63 -2.00 15.28
CA SER A 149 -10.67 -0.93 16.28
C SER A 149 -10.64 0.45 15.63
N GLU A 150 -10.85 1.49 16.45
CA GLU A 150 -10.70 2.89 16.03
C GLU A 150 -9.23 3.35 15.99
N ARG A 151 -8.28 2.47 16.27
CA ARG A 151 -6.86 2.79 16.27
C ARG A 151 -6.40 3.25 14.89
N ARG A 152 -5.65 4.35 14.88
CA ARG A 152 -5.01 4.90 13.69
C ARG A 152 -3.52 4.66 13.75
N PHE A 153 -2.98 4.07 12.72
CA PHE A 153 -1.55 3.79 12.58
C PHE A 153 -0.92 4.90 11.75
N ARG A 154 0.04 5.60 12.32
CA ARG A 154 0.82 6.64 11.66
C ARG A 154 2.29 6.41 11.97
N PRO A 155 2.97 5.51 11.22
CA PRO A 155 4.40 5.29 11.37
C PRO A 155 5.18 6.58 11.12
N GLU A 156 6.31 6.72 11.84
CA GLU A 156 7.28 7.79 11.57
C GLU A 156 7.86 7.69 10.16
N ALA A 157 8.50 8.77 9.67
CA ALA A 157 9.18 8.78 8.39
C ALA A 157 10.19 7.62 8.28
N GLY A 158 10.22 6.96 7.13
CA GLY A 158 11.03 5.77 6.86
C GLY A 158 10.52 4.48 7.49
N SER A 159 9.45 4.50 8.29
CA SER A 159 8.89 3.29 8.91
C SER A 159 7.74 2.72 8.08
N GLY A 160 7.65 1.39 8.02
CA GLY A 160 6.66 0.64 7.25
C GLY A 160 5.59 -0.03 8.10
N LEU A 161 4.35 -0.02 7.63
CA LEU A 161 3.25 -0.84 8.11
C LEU A 161 2.98 -1.94 7.08
N ILE A 162 2.90 -3.20 7.54
CA ILE A 162 2.67 -4.37 6.71
C ILE A 162 1.40 -5.06 7.19
N PHE A 163 0.50 -5.38 6.27
CA PHE A 163 -0.76 -6.03 6.59
C PHE A 163 -1.27 -6.89 5.42
N SER A 164 -2.16 -7.84 5.72
CA SER A 164 -2.79 -8.65 4.69
C SER A 164 -3.69 -7.80 3.79
N CYS A 165 -3.58 -8.00 2.47
CA CYS A 165 -4.46 -7.36 1.48
C CYS A 165 -5.94 -7.69 1.66
N SER A 166 -6.27 -8.73 2.45
CA SER A 166 -7.63 -9.12 2.79
C SER A 166 -8.24 -8.32 3.94
N LEU A 167 -7.46 -7.51 4.66
CA LEU A 167 -7.99 -6.66 5.73
C LEU A 167 -8.71 -5.44 5.13
N LEU A 168 -9.90 -5.15 5.65
CA LEU A 168 -10.56 -3.88 5.36
C LEU A 168 -9.75 -2.76 6.01
N HIS A 169 -9.27 -1.83 5.20
CA HIS A 169 -8.45 -0.72 5.66
C HIS A 169 -8.76 0.55 4.90
N GLN A 170 -8.39 1.67 5.48
CA GLN A 170 -8.53 2.99 4.84
C GLN A 170 -7.33 3.87 5.16
N ALA A 171 -7.05 4.82 4.26
CA ALA A 171 -6.20 5.97 4.54
C ALA A 171 -7.10 7.14 4.88
N ASP A 172 -7.06 7.59 6.13
CA ASP A 172 -7.84 8.73 6.59
C ASP A 172 -7.48 9.99 5.80
N ARG A 173 -8.36 10.99 5.82
CA ARG A 173 -8.09 12.27 5.14
C ARG A 173 -6.85 12.94 5.73
N VAL A 174 -5.95 13.40 4.86
CA VAL A 174 -4.88 14.33 5.22
C VAL A 174 -5.49 15.69 5.43
N THR A 175 -5.25 16.30 6.60
CA THR A 175 -5.85 17.59 7.02
C THR A 175 -4.90 18.76 6.90
N ALA A 176 -3.57 18.52 6.94
CA ALA A 176 -2.53 19.50 6.67
C ALA A 176 -1.33 18.85 5.99
N GLY A 177 -0.65 19.59 5.12
CA GLY A 177 0.56 19.14 4.43
C GLY A 177 0.31 18.12 3.32
N ARG A 178 1.33 17.30 3.07
CA ARG A 178 1.33 16.24 2.05
C ARG A 178 1.89 14.96 2.68
N ARG A 179 1.18 13.84 2.56
CA ARG A 179 1.67 12.52 2.97
C ARG A 179 2.23 11.80 1.76
N TYR A 180 3.55 11.61 1.74
CA TYR A 180 4.23 10.77 0.76
C TYR A 180 4.42 9.36 1.31
N VAL A 181 4.13 8.36 0.47
CA VAL A 181 4.16 6.95 0.90
C VAL A 181 4.58 6.04 -0.25
N TYR A 182 5.44 5.06 0.04
CA TYR A 182 5.81 4.00 -0.90
C TYR A 182 4.92 2.77 -0.67
N LEU A 183 4.29 2.24 -1.73
CA LEU A 183 3.18 1.27 -1.66
C LEU A 183 3.39 0.05 -2.57
N PRO A 184 4.22 -0.95 -2.22
CA PRO A 184 4.30 -2.22 -2.92
C PRO A 184 3.27 -3.23 -2.42
N PHE A 185 2.95 -4.22 -3.27
CA PHE A 185 2.28 -5.47 -2.88
C PHE A 185 3.25 -6.64 -2.97
N LEU A 186 3.13 -7.57 -2.02
CA LEU A 186 3.96 -8.75 -1.92
C LEU A 186 3.11 -10.01 -2.01
N TYR A 187 3.66 -11.05 -2.64
CA TYR A 187 2.98 -12.33 -2.82
C TYR A 187 3.98 -13.46 -3.09
N ASP A 188 3.48 -14.69 -3.14
CA ASP A 188 4.24 -15.91 -3.37
C ASP A 188 4.16 -16.39 -4.83
N GLU A 189 4.81 -17.50 -5.13
CA GLU A 189 4.81 -18.10 -6.47
C GLU A 189 3.42 -18.60 -6.87
N ALA A 190 2.69 -19.24 -5.93
CA ALA A 190 1.33 -19.71 -6.20
C ALA A 190 0.38 -18.57 -6.58
N ALA A 191 0.56 -17.41 -5.94
CA ALA A 191 -0.19 -16.20 -6.28
C ALA A 191 0.27 -15.58 -7.62
N ALA A 192 1.55 -15.74 -8.01
CA ALA A 192 2.01 -15.34 -9.34
C ALA A 192 1.34 -16.16 -10.44
N ASP A 193 1.20 -17.46 -10.25
CA ASP A 193 0.47 -18.34 -11.17
C ASP A 193 -1.01 -17.98 -11.24
N LEU A 194 -1.63 -17.67 -10.09
CA LEU A 194 -3.02 -17.16 -10.07
C LEU A 194 -3.15 -15.88 -10.89
N ARG A 195 -2.22 -14.94 -10.73
CA ARG A 195 -2.20 -13.69 -11.51
C ARG A 195 -2.16 -13.94 -13.01
N GLN A 196 -1.29 -14.85 -13.47
CA GLN A 196 -1.17 -15.18 -14.89
C GLN A 196 -2.46 -15.80 -15.45
N ARG A 197 -3.06 -16.75 -14.70
CA ARG A 197 -4.35 -17.35 -15.10
C ARG A 197 -5.47 -16.30 -15.19
N ASN A 198 -5.57 -15.41 -14.22
CA ASN A 198 -6.59 -14.38 -14.18
C ASN A 198 -6.44 -13.38 -15.33
N LEU A 199 -5.20 -12.94 -15.63
CA LEU A 199 -4.93 -12.07 -16.78
C LEU A 199 -5.29 -12.73 -18.11
N ALA A 200 -5.00 -14.02 -18.29
CA ALA A 200 -5.39 -14.76 -19.47
C ALA A 200 -6.91 -14.86 -19.62
N GLN A 201 -7.64 -15.08 -18.53
CA GLN A 201 -9.11 -15.10 -18.52
C GLN A 201 -9.71 -13.73 -18.87
N GLU A 202 -9.19 -12.64 -18.28
CA GLU A 202 -9.65 -11.28 -18.58
C GLU A 202 -9.38 -10.86 -20.03
N ALA A 203 -8.34 -11.41 -20.67
CA ALA A 203 -8.04 -11.16 -22.09
C ALA A 203 -8.98 -11.89 -23.06
N LEU A 204 -9.64 -12.96 -22.61
CA LEU A 204 -10.59 -13.76 -23.42
C LEU A 204 -12.05 -13.31 -23.25
N ALA A 205 -12.34 -12.52 -22.23
CA ALA A 205 -13.69 -12.02 -21.92
C ALA A 205 -13.94 -10.65 -22.55
#